data_b6af7c83949a9ad341014022f3e2ff6d
#
_entry.id   b6af7c83949a9ad341014022f3e2ff6d
#
_cell.length_a   1.000
_cell.length_b   1.000
_cell.length_c   1.000
_cell.angle_alpha   90.00
_cell.angle_beta   90.00
_cell.angle_gamma   90.00
#
_symmetry.space_group_name_H-M   'P 1'
#
loop_
_entity.id
_entity.type
_entity.pdbx_description
1 polymer ?
#
loop_
_entity_poly.entity_id
_entity_poly.type
_entity_poly.pdbx_seq_one_letter_code
_entity_poly.pdbx_strand_id
1 'polypeptide(L)'
;MIDLDCIVGAQKICAGRNRRTKRCVIDDGFNSELVETAFFDGILEIPRLETPKEIFVPENLIPFTKRNSSKNFSETLVFYENDVKFSNILQDAASYIEDFKRFRGIVSPDFSLYRDMPLFAQMGNVYRNRALGCFFQRHGIYVIPNVRWGDERSYTTCVFPECFAFLGIPKHSIVSIGTYGCIQGADNTRHFRNGLVAMLDHLEPEIVLVYGLMPKRIFASVADRTRFIQYPDWISFKKGGSH
;
A
#
# COMPACT_ATOMS: atom_id res chain seq x y z
N MET A 1 4.88 -2.37 33.72
CA MET A 1 5.19 -0.93 33.57
C MET A 1 6.41 -0.89 32.67
N ILE A 2 6.20 -0.64 31.38
CA ILE A 2 7.29 -0.57 30.38
C ILE A 2 7.85 0.85 30.51
N ASP A 3 9.15 0.95 30.72
CA ASP A 3 9.86 2.19 30.97
C ASP A 3 9.84 3.07 29.69
N LEU A 4 9.10 4.16 29.72
CA LEU A 4 8.94 5.10 28.62
C LEU A 4 10.24 5.84 28.25
N ASP A 5 11.24 5.84 29.14
CA ASP A 5 12.52 6.50 28.88
C ASP A 5 13.40 5.78 27.86
N CYS A 6 13.13 4.48 27.60
CA CYS A 6 13.85 3.70 26.58
C CYS A 6 13.46 4.11 25.16
N ILE A 7 12.24 4.65 24.94
CA ILE A 7 11.72 5.06 23.62
C ILE A 7 12.30 6.40 23.20
N VAL A 8 12.56 7.30 24.15
CA VAL A 8 13.12 8.65 23.88
C VAL A 8 14.60 8.58 23.48
N GLY A 9 15.33 7.52 23.88
CA GLY A 9 16.72 7.31 23.50
C GLY A 9 16.94 7.02 22.02
N ALA A 10 16.00 6.32 21.38
CA ALA A 10 16.11 5.93 19.97
C ALA A 10 15.99 7.11 19.00
N GLN A 11 15.21 8.14 19.35
CA GLN A 11 15.08 9.35 18.52
C GLN A 11 16.37 10.20 18.49
N LYS A 12 17.19 10.19 19.53
CA LYS A 12 18.45 10.97 19.58
C LYS A 12 19.58 10.37 18.75
N ILE A 13 19.55 9.07 18.46
CA ILE A 13 20.60 8.40 17.69
C ILE A 13 20.50 8.72 16.19
N CYS A 14 19.32 9.04 15.70
CA CYS A 14 19.10 9.35 14.26
C CYS A 14 19.40 10.82 13.90
N ALA A 15 19.38 11.76 14.85
CA ALA A 15 19.53 13.18 14.59
C ALA A 15 20.96 13.67 14.28
N GLY A 16 21.98 12.80 14.38
CA GLY A 16 23.40 13.18 14.29
C GLY A 16 24.12 12.78 13.01
N ARG A 17 23.49 12.19 11.99
CA ARG A 17 24.18 11.74 10.78
C ARG A 17 24.28 12.84 9.73
N ASN A 18 25.50 13.29 9.51
CA ASN A 18 25.92 14.27 8.53
C ASN A 18 25.44 13.91 7.10
N ARG A 19 24.74 14.82 6.42
CA ARG A 19 24.08 14.68 5.11
C ARG A 19 25.01 14.43 3.88
N ARG A 20 26.29 14.11 4.05
CA ARG A 20 27.29 14.11 2.97
C ARG A 20 27.87 12.75 2.54
N THR A 21 27.51 11.65 3.13
CA THR A 21 27.91 10.32 2.64
C THR A 21 26.72 9.66 1.94
N LYS A 22 26.91 9.18 0.69
CA LYS A 22 26.00 8.24 0.07
C LYS A 22 25.69 7.18 1.12
N ARG A 23 24.48 7.21 1.69
CA ARG A 23 24.06 6.24 2.67
C ARG A 23 24.11 4.88 2.00
N CYS A 24 25.00 4.02 2.44
CA CYS A 24 24.87 2.60 2.22
C CYS A 24 23.67 2.21 3.11
N VAL A 25 22.46 2.24 2.56
CA VAL A 25 21.29 1.72 3.24
C VAL A 25 21.49 0.23 3.29
N ILE A 26 21.78 -0.31 4.48
CA ILE A 26 21.71 -1.74 4.72
C ILE A 26 20.26 -2.09 4.40
N ASP A 27 20.04 -3.12 3.58
CA ASP A 27 18.69 -3.59 3.22
C ASP A 27 18.07 -4.35 4.40
N ASP A 28 17.88 -3.63 5.52
CA ASP A 28 17.17 -4.09 6.71
C ASP A 28 15.68 -3.72 6.68
N GLY A 29 15.26 -3.03 5.60
CA GLY A 29 13.90 -2.55 5.42
C GLY A 29 13.56 -1.31 6.24
N PHE A 30 14.51 -0.72 6.97
CA PHE A 30 14.32 0.49 7.75
C PHE A 30 15.07 1.67 7.13
N ASN A 31 14.31 2.67 6.70
CA ASN A 31 14.83 3.99 6.33
C ASN A 31 14.08 5.04 7.16
N SER A 32 14.75 5.60 8.18
CA SER A 32 14.16 6.57 9.10
C SER A 32 13.63 7.83 8.41
N GLU A 33 14.19 8.20 7.26
CA GLU A 33 13.75 9.35 6.47
C GLU A 33 12.30 9.18 5.96
N LEU A 34 11.87 7.95 5.72
CA LEU A 34 10.51 7.67 5.25
C LEU A 34 9.43 8.00 6.31
N VAL A 35 9.78 7.98 7.59
CA VAL A 35 8.85 8.07 8.70
C VAL A 35 9.17 9.19 9.70
N GLU A 36 10.05 10.13 9.34
CA GLU A 36 10.57 11.17 10.24
C GLU A 36 9.47 11.99 10.96
N THR A 37 8.32 12.17 10.33
CA THR A 37 7.16 12.89 10.90
C THR A 37 5.88 12.08 10.88
N ALA A 38 5.98 10.75 10.70
CA ALA A 38 4.81 9.88 10.65
C ALA A 38 4.19 9.71 12.03
N PHE A 39 2.86 9.62 12.07
CA PHE A 39 2.16 9.02 13.19
C PHE A 39 2.11 7.51 12.99
N PHE A 40 1.99 6.78 14.08
CA PHE A 40 2.02 5.33 14.06
C PHE A 40 0.70 4.74 14.56
N ASP A 41 0.38 3.54 14.09
CA ASP A 41 -0.85 2.81 14.39
C ASP A 41 -0.51 1.42 14.92
N GLY A 42 -1.24 1.01 15.97
CA GLY A 42 -1.11 -0.30 16.60
C GLY A 42 0.20 -0.55 17.33
N ILE A 43 0.30 -1.74 17.94
CA ILE A 43 1.50 -2.17 18.70
C ILE A 43 2.69 -2.49 17.79
N LEU A 44 2.46 -2.64 16.49
CA LEU A 44 3.52 -2.81 15.49
C LEU A 44 4.10 -1.47 14.99
N GLU A 45 3.58 -0.35 15.49
CA GLU A 45 4.03 0.99 15.09
C GLU A 45 4.05 1.16 13.56
N ILE A 46 2.97 0.75 12.90
CA ILE A 46 2.84 0.89 11.45
C ILE A 46 2.58 2.37 11.12
N PRO A 47 3.36 2.99 10.21
CA PRO A 47 3.15 4.38 9.82
C PRO A 47 1.73 4.59 9.28
N ARG A 48 1.07 5.67 9.73
CA ARG A 48 -0.32 5.97 9.41
C ARG A 48 -0.42 6.98 8.28
N LEU A 49 -1.10 6.59 7.20
CA LEU A 49 -1.45 7.51 6.11
C LEU A 49 -2.56 8.47 6.57
N GLU A 50 -2.50 9.68 6.07
CA GLU A 50 -3.53 10.68 6.32
C GLU A 50 -4.74 10.48 5.39
N THR A 51 -5.93 10.79 5.90
CA THR A 51 -7.14 10.88 5.08
C THR A 51 -6.99 12.05 4.10
N PRO A 52 -7.19 11.86 2.80
CA PRO A 52 -7.14 12.97 1.85
C PRO A 52 -8.26 13.98 2.15
N LYS A 53 -7.97 15.28 2.00
CA LYS A 53 -8.97 16.36 2.21
C LYS A 53 -10.15 16.23 1.24
N GLU A 54 -9.87 15.76 0.03
CA GLU A 54 -10.87 15.48 -1.00
C GLU A 54 -10.58 14.12 -1.62
N ILE A 55 -11.62 13.32 -1.79
CA ILE A 55 -11.48 12.02 -2.46
C ILE A 55 -11.49 12.27 -3.98
N PHE A 56 -10.38 11.94 -4.60
CA PHE A 56 -10.22 11.94 -6.03
C PHE A 56 -10.26 10.49 -6.57
N VAL A 57 -11.16 10.24 -7.52
CA VAL A 57 -11.23 8.95 -8.23
C VAL A 57 -10.43 9.05 -9.52
N PRO A 58 -9.37 8.23 -9.70
CA PRO A 58 -8.59 8.22 -10.93
C PRO A 58 -9.43 7.88 -12.17
N GLU A 59 -9.15 8.51 -13.29
CA GLU A 59 -9.72 8.10 -14.59
C GLU A 59 -9.05 6.79 -15.06
N ASN A 60 -7.73 6.71 -14.92
CA ASN A 60 -6.94 5.56 -15.33
C ASN A 60 -5.84 5.24 -14.31
N LEU A 61 -5.48 3.95 -14.25
CA LEU A 61 -4.36 3.44 -13.47
C LEU A 61 -3.26 2.93 -14.40
N ILE A 62 -2.03 3.39 -14.17
CA ILE A 62 -0.87 3.01 -14.98
C ILE A 62 0.22 2.35 -14.12
N PRO A 63 0.84 1.23 -14.54
CA PRO A 63 1.92 0.60 -13.80
C PRO A 63 3.13 1.52 -13.62
N PHE A 64 3.76 1.46 -12.46
CA PHE A 64 4.98 2.20 -12.14
C PHE A 64 6.06 2.07 -13.21
N THR A 65 6.27 0.87 -13.78
CA THR A 65 7.27 0.65 -14.85
C THR A 65 6.94 1.37 -16.16
N LYS A 66 5.71 1.86 -16.32
CA LYS A 66 5.26 2.59 -17.51
C LYS A 66 5.31 4.11 -17.37
N ARG A 67 5.61 4.63 -16.16
CA ARG A 67 5.62 6.06 -15.87
C ARG A 67 6.47 6.90 -16.83
N ASN A 68 7.65 6.39 -17.22
CA ASN A 68 8.57 7.11 -18.13
C ASN A 68 8.06 7.16 -19.58
N SER A 69 7.17 6.27 -19.97
CA SER A 69 6.60 6.22 -21.32
C SER A 69 5.22 6.88 -21.41
N SER A 70 4.61 7.24 -20.29
CA SER A 70 3.33 7.95 -20.29
C SER A 70 3.50 9.39 -20.72
N LYS A 71 2.53 9.84 -21.54
CA LYS A 71 2.33 11.24 -21.92
C LYS A 71 1.10 11.85 -21.26
N ASN A 72 0.31 11.03 -20.56
CA ASN A 72 -0.89 11.44 -19.85
C ASN A 72 -0.63 11.51 -18.35
N PHE A 73 -0.49 12.67 -17.79
CA PHE A 73 -0.23 12.92 -16.38
C PHE A 73 -1.50 13.05 -15.52
N SER A 74 -2.70 12.92 -16.10
CA SER A 74 -3.94 12.77 -15.35
C SER A 74 -4.13 11.36 -14.77
N GLU A 75 -3.26 10.41 -15.15
CA GLU A 75 -3.24 9.03 -14.65
C GLU A 75 -2.69 8.96 -13.23
N THR A 76 -3.05 7.88 -12.53
CA THR A 76 -2.52 7.54 -11.19
C THR A 76 -1.63 6.31 -11.29
N LEU A 77 -0.44 6.39 -10.71
CA LEU A 77 0.53 5.27 -10.72
C LEU A 77 0.10 4.17 -9.77
N VAL A 78 0.30 2.90 -10.18
CA VAL A 78 0.08 1.72 -9.34
C VAL A 78 1.31 0.80 -9.33
N PHE A 79 1.46 0.05 -8.25
CA PHE A 79 2.59 -0.85 -8.02
C PHE A 79 2.17 -2.33 -8.02
N TYR A 80 1.06 -2.68 -8.66
CA TYR A 80 0.60 -4.07 -8.82
C TYR A 80 1.45 -4.83 -9.84
N GLU A 81 2.73 -4.89 -9.56
CA GLU A 81 3.79 -5.51 -10.36
C GLU A 81 4.67 -6.36 -9.45
N ASN A 82 5.63 -7.10 -10.02
CA ASN A 82 6.59 -7.83 -9.21
C ASN A 82 7.46 -6.85 -8.40
N ASP A 83 7.63 -7.09 -7.10
CA ASP A 83 8.32 -6.23 -6.12
C ASP A 83 9.71 -5.78 -6.60
N VAL A 84 10.46 -6.65 -7.28
CA VAL A 84 11.80 -6.32 -7.81
C VAL A 84 11.81 -5.16 -8.78
N LYS A 85 10.67 -4.83 -9.41
CA LYS A 85 10.57 -3.74 -10.38
C LYS A 85 10.53 -2.36 -9.72
N PHE A 86 10.19 -2.30 -8.44
CA PHE A 86 10.07 -1.03 -7.70
C PHE A 86 10.76 -1.04 -6.33
N SER A 87 11.44 -2.13 -5.95
CA SER A 87 12.10 -2.24 -4.64
C SER A 87 13.13 -1.14 -4.37
N ASN A 88 13.78 -0.61 -5.41
CA ASN A 88 14.75 0.50 -5.28
C ASN A 88 14.15 1.77 -4.65
N ILE A 89 12.82 1.93 -4.67
CA ILE A 89 12.13 3.06 -4.06
C ILE A 89 12.35 3.14 -2.53
N LEU A 90 12.60 1.99 -1.87
CA LEU A 90 12.93 1.95 -0.45
C LEU A 90 14.28 2.57 -0.13
N GLN A 91 15.24 2.45 -1.05
CA GLN A 91 16.60 2.93 -0.86
C GLN A 91 16.73 4.43 -1.16
N ASP A 92 15.97 4.92 -2.14
CA ASP A 92 16.05 6.30 -2.59
C ASP A 92 14.67 6.82 -3.02
N ALA A 93 13.74 6.89 -2.06
CA ALA A 93 12.38 7.40 -2.30
C ALA A 93 12.39 8.87 -2.75
N ALA A 94 13.36 9.66 -2.29
CA ALA A 94 13.46 11.07 -2.60
C ALA A 94 13.67 11.34 -4.09
N SER A 95 14.39 10.47 -4.80
CA SER A 95 14.62 10.61 -6.24
C SER A 95 13.35 10.48 -7.10
N TYR A 96 12.28 9.91 -6.54
CA TYR A 96 11.00 9.73 -7.25
C TYR A 96 9.99 10.86 -7.02
N ILE A 97 10.25 11.80 -6.10
CA ILE A 97 9.29 12.85 -5.73
C ILE A 97 8.87 13.66 -6.95
N GLU A 98 9.82 14.21 -7.69
CA GLU A 98 9.52 15.07 -8.84
C GLU A 98 8.89 14.30 -10.00
N ASP A 99 9.24 13.03 -10.17
CA ASP A 99 8.62 12.17 -11.18
C ASP A 99 7.15 11.87 -10.82
N PHE A 100 6.86 11.55 -9.54
CA PHE A 100 5.50 11.26 -9.09
C PHE A 100 4.59 12.49 -9.04
N LYS A 101 5.12 13.68 -8.76
CA LYS A 101 4.38 14.94 -8.81
C LYS A 101 3.83 15.27 -10.19
N ARG A 102 4.39 14.68 -11.25
CA ARG A 102 3.87 14.85 -12.61
C ARG A 102 2.53 14.17 -12.81
N PHE A 103 2.23 13.14 -12.03
CA PHE A 103 1.00 12.37 -12.11
C PHE A 103 -0.07 12.93 -11.16
N ARG A 104 -1.31 12.55 -11.39
CA ARG A 104 -2.42 12.96 -10.52
C ARG A 104 -2.29 12.43 -9.09
N GLY A 105 -1.62 11.31 -8.93
CA GLY A 105 -1.32 10.67 -7.66
C GLY A 105 -0.72 9.29 -7.84
N ILE A 106 -0.55 8.60 -6.74
CA ILE A 106 -0.11 7.21 -6.70
C ILE A 106 -1.03 6.37 -5.82
N VAL A 107 -1.18 5.11 -6.13
CA VAL A 107 -1.54 4.09 -5.13
C VAL A 107 -0.27 3.77 -4.36
N SER A 108 -0.30 3.68 -3.03
CA SER A 108 0.90 3.37 -2.25
C SER A 108 1.54 2.05 -2.73
N PRO A 109 2.86 1.89 -2.62
CA PRO A 109 3.54 0.66 -3.05
C PRO A 109 2.91 -0.62 -2.52
N ASP A 110 3.06 -1.71 -3.27
CA ASP A 110 2.43 -3.00 -3.04
C ASP A 110 3.46 -4.10 -2.84
N PHE A 111 4.32 -3.99 -1.81
CA PHE A 111 5.15 -5.12 -1.40
C PHE A 111 4.27 -6.28 -0.98
N SER A 112 4.53 -7.44 -1.56
CA SER A 112 3.64 -8.60 -1.53
C SER A 112 3.50 -9.23 -0.14
N LEU A 113 2.29 -9.68 0.19
CA LEU A 113 1.99 -10.50 1.34
C LEU A 113 1.58 -11.90 0.85
N TYR A 114 2.54 -12.79 0.64
CA TYR A 114 2.24 -14.18 0.27
C TYR A 114 1.80 -14.98 1.50
N ARG A 115 0.85 -15.91 1.33
CA ARG A 115 0.31 -16.74 2.42
C ARG A 115 1.36 -17.62 3.08
N ASP A 116 2.32 -18.10 2.32
CA ASP A 116 3.44 -18.94 2.77
C ASP A 116 4.66 -18.12 3.27
N MET A 117 4.59 -16.80 3.18
CA MET A 117 5.63 -15.92 3.71
C MET A 117 5.61 -15.95 5.25
N PRO A 118 6.79 -15.98 5.92
CA PRO A 118 6.87 -15.81 7.37
C PRO A 118 6.14 -14.56 7.84
N LEU A 119 5.44 -14.65 8.97
CA LEU A 119 4.55 -13.60 9.44
C LEU A 119 5.26 -12.25 9.64
N PHE A 120 6.48 -12.27 10.21
CA PHE A 120 7.26 -11.04 10.39
C PHE A 120 7.61 -10.37 9.07
N ALA A 121 7.82 -11.13 7.99
CA ALA A 121 8.10 -10.57 6.67
C ALA A 121 6.85 -9.94 6.05
N GLN A 122 5.66 -10.53 6.28
CA GLN A 122 4.39 -9.92 5.90
C GLN A 122 4.18 -8.60 6.65
N MET A 123 4.42 -8.55 7.97
CA MET A 123 4.35 -7.34 8.79
C MET A 123 5.35 -6.28 8.29
N GLY A 124 6.58 -6.69 7.97
CA GLY A 124 7.60 -5.82 7.39
C GLY A 124 7.18 -5.23 6.06
N ASN A 125 6.49 -5.98 5.20
CA ASN A 125 5.97 -5.46 3.93
C ASN A 125 4.80 -4.50 4.14
N VAL A 126 3.92 -4.73 5.12
CA VAL A 126 2.89 -3.74 5.51
C VAL A 126 3.56 -2.44 5.94
N TYR A 127 4.58 -2.52 6.81
CA TYR A 127 5.36 -1.35 7.23
C TYR A 127 5.94 -0.59 6.02
N ARG A 128 6.64 -1.29 5.10
CA ARG A 128 7.24 -0.68 3.89
C ARG A 128 6.21 0.03 3.04
N ASN A 129 5.05 -0.60 2.80
CA ASN A 129 3.96 -0.03 2.01
C ASN A 129 3.43 1.27 2.63
N ARG A 130 3.28 1.31 3.96
CA ARG A 130 2.81 2.49 4.69
C ARG A 130 3.87 3.58 4.79
N ALA A 131 5.12 3.22 5.12
CA ALA A 131 6.23 4.17 5.25
C ALA A 131 6.44 4.96 3.96
N LEU A 132 6.47 4.29 2.80
CA LEU A 132 6.55 4.95 1.51
C LEU A 132 5.32 5.80 1.21
N GLY A 133 4.12 5.32 1.54
CA GLY A 133 2.89 6.10 1.38
C GLY A 133 2.93 7.40 2.18
N CYS A 134 3.30 7.34 3.47
CA CYS A 134 3.47 8.51 4.35
C CYS A 134 4.52 9.48 3.81
N PHE A 135 5.66 8.95 3.36
CA PHE A 135 6.73 9.76 2.78
C PHE A 135 6.23 10.58 1.59
N PHE A 136 5.54 9.94 0.64
CA PHE A 136 5.04 10.63 -0.54
C PHE A 136 3.89 11.59 -0.23
N GLN A 137 2.99 11.27 0.71
CA GLN A 137 1.97 12.22 1.18
C GLN A 137 2.59 13.49 1.75
N ARG A 138 3.60 13.34 2.60
CA ARG A 138 4.33 14.48 3.19
C ARG A 138 4.99 15.37 2.15
N HIS A 139 5.37 14.83 0.99
CA HIS A 139 5.93 15.59 -0.12
C HIS A 139 4.86 16.15 -1.09
N GLY A 140 3.59 16.14 -0.68
CA GLY A 140 2.48 16.75 -1.44
C GLY A 140 1.97 15.90 -2.60
N ILE A 141 2.27 14.60 -2.62
CA ILE A 141 1.75 13.66 -3.62
C ILE A 141 0.42 13.08 -3.08
N TYR A 142 -0.61 13.06 -3.92
CA TYR A 142 -1.85 12.38 -3.58
C TYR A 142 -1.64 10.87 -3.54
N VAL A 143 -1.85 10.26 -2.38
CA VAL A 143 -1.62 8.82 -2.17
C VAL A 143 -2.92 8.13 -1.81
N ILE A 144 -3.32 7.15 -2.62
CA ILE A 144 -4.40 6.22 -2.32
C ILE A 144 -3.79 5.01 -1.61
N PRO A 145 -4.22 4.67 -0.38
CA PRO A 145 -3.69 3.50 0.31
C PRO A 145 -3.96 2.21 -0.46
N ASN A 146 -2.90 1.43 -0.73
CA ASN A 146 -3.04 0.04 -1.14
C ASN A 146 -3.33 -0.83 0.08
N VAL A 147 -4.32 -1.71 -0.03
CA VAL A 147 -4.66 -2.69 1.00
C VAL A 147 -4.38 -4.08 0.46
N ARG A 148 -3.49 -4.80 1.16
CA ARG A 148 -3.15 -6.17 0.83
C ARG A 148 -3.14 -7.03 2.09
N TRP A 149 -3.54 -8.27 1.94
CA TRP A 149 -3.53 -9.28 2.98
C TRP A 149 -3.03 -10.63 2.43
N GLY A 150 -2.54 -11.47 3.32
CA GLY A 150 -2.14 -12.83 3.03
C GLY A 150 -3.27 -13.82 3.33
N ASP A 151 -3.20 -14.46 4.50
CA ASP A 151 -4.22 -15.36 5.05
C ASP A 151 -4.84 -14.78 6.32
N GLU A 152 -5.66 -15.58 7.04
CA GLU A 152 -6.37 -15.17 8.26
C GLU A 152 -5.46 -14.58 9.34
N ARG A 153 -4.18 -14.93 9.38
CA ARG A 153 -3.23 -14.38 10.36
C ARG A 153 -3.01 -12.88 10.17
N SER A 154 -3.24 -12.36 8.95
CA SER A 154 -3.03 -10.95 8.62
C SER A 154 -4.29 -10.09 8.79
N TYR A 155 -5.48 -10.65 8.60
CA TYR A 155 -6.74 -9.92 8.61
C TYR A 155 -7.70 -10.30 9.76
N THR A 156 -7.26 -11.17 10.68
CA THR A 156 -7.96 -11.49 11.93
C THR A 156 -7.03 -11.36 13.12
N THR A 157 -7.55 -11.53 14.32
CA THR A 157 -6.79 -11.52 15.58
C THR A 157 -6.43 -12.92 16.08
N CYS A 158 -6.41 -13.93 15.20
CA CYS A 158 -6.21 -15.33 15.60
C CYS A 158 -4.78 -15.65 16.08
N VAL A 159 -3.78 -14.87 15.63
CA VAL A 159 -2.36 -15.08 16.01
C VAL A 159 -1.77 -13.81 16.61
N PHE A 160 -2.23 -12.65 16.17
CA PHE A 160 -1.79 -11.34 16.61
C PHE A 160 -2.99 -10.51 17.07
N PRO A 161 -2.90 -9.70 18.12
CA PRO A 161 -4.07 -8.99 18.68
C PRO A 161 -4.64 -7.90 17.78
N GLU A 162 -4.04 -7.65 16.61
CA GLU A 162 -4.46 -6.66 15.64
C GLU A 162 -4.51 -7.24 14.22
N CYS A 163 -5.45 -6.78 13.42
CA CYS A 163 -5.51 -7.09 11.98
C CYS A 163 -4.45 -6.29 11.23
N PHE A 164 -3.19 -6.71 11.32
CA PHE A 164 -2.03 -5.90 10.90
C PHE A 164 -2.06 -5.51 9.41
N ALA A 165 -2.76 -6.26 8.56
CA ALA A 165 -2.91 -5.90 7.15
C ALA A 165 -3.60 -4.54 6.95
N PHE A 166 -4.39 -4.08 7.93
CA PHE A 166 -5.20 -2.86 7.84
C PHE A 166 -4.63 -1.69 8.65
N LEU A 167 -3.60 -1.92 9.45
CA LEU A 167 -2.93 -0.86 10.21
C LEU A 167 -2.39 0.23 9.29
N GLY A 168 -2.42 1.45 9.78
CA GLY A 168 -1.93 2.63 9.08
C GLY A 168 -2.82 3.10 7.91
N ILE A 169 -4.03 2.56 7.76
CA ILE A 169 -4.98 3.00 6.71
C ILE A 169 -6.12 3.80 7.36
N PRO A 170 -6.43 4.99 6.84
CA PRO A 170 -7.56 5.77 7.35
C PRO A 170 -8.89 5.08 7.03
N LYS A 171 -9.82 5.10 8.00
CA LYS A 171 -11.20 4.67 7.82
C LYS A 171 -12.00 5.67 6.98
N HIS A 172 -13.14 5.23 6.45
CA HIS A 172 -14.09 6.08 5.71
C HIS A 172 -13.41 6.89 4.62
N SER A 173 -12.57 6.23 3.81
CA SER A 173 -11.78 6.88 2.77
C SER A 173 -11.73 6.02 1.51
N ILE A 174 -10.95 6.48 0.52
CA ILE A 174 -10.65 5.70 -0.67
C ILE A 174 -9.48 4.76 -0.42
N VAL A 175 -9.61 3.51 -0.89
CA VAL A 175 -8.53 2.51 -0.84
C VAL A 175 -8.40 1.81 -2.20
N SER A 176 -7.30 1.13 -2.42
CA SER A 176 -7.08 0.33 -3.63
C SER A 176 -6.67 -1.09 -3.27
N ILE A 177 -7.17 -2.06 -4.03
CA ILE A 177 -6.80 -3.48 -3.92
C ILE A 177 -6.45 -4.04 -5.29
N GLY A 178 -5.50 -4.99 -5.34
CA GLY A 178 -5.15 -5.74 -6.54
C GLY A 178 -5.71 -7.16 -6.51
N THR A 179 -6.36 -7.61 -7.58
CA THR A 179 -6.85 -8.99 -7.71
C THR A 179 -5.92 -9.86 -8.54
N TYR A 180 -4.96 -9.27 -9.26
CA TYR A 180 -4.02 -10.00 -10.10
C TYR A 180 -3.18 -10.97 -9.26
N GLY A 181 -3.17 -12.24 -9.63
CA GLY A 181 -2.48 -13.32 -8.89
C GLY A 181 -3.14 -13.75 -7.56
N CYS A 182 -4.10 -12.98 -7.03
CA CYS A 182 -4.67 -13.20 -5.70
C CYS A 182 -5.93 -14.08 -5.70
N ILE A 183 -6.56 -14.30 -6.84
CA ILE A 183 -7.85 -15.00 -6.98
C ILE A 183 -7.78 -16.28 -7.83
N GLN A 184 -6.56 -16.81 -8.02
CA GLN A 184 -6.35 -18.06 -8.76
C GLN A 184 -6.42 -19.27 -7.82
N GLY A 185 -7.26 -20.25 -8.17
CA GLY A 185 -7.49 -21.43 -7.34
C GLY A 185 -8.45 -21.18 -6.16
N ALA A 186 -8.94 -22.26 -5.57
CA ALA A 186 -9.99 -22.21 -4.54
C ALA A 186 -9.50 -21.55 -3.26
N ASP A 187 -8.31 -21.91 -2.79
CA ASP A 187 -7.75 -21.36 -1.54
C ASP A 187 -7.44 -19.88 -1.64
N ASN A 188 -6.81 -19.43 -2.72
CA ASN A 188 -6.55 -18.00 -2.92
C ASN A 188 -7.87 -17.21 -2.99
N THR A 189 -8.86 -17.72 -3.72
CA THR A 189 -10.20 -17.12 -3.80
C THR A 189 -10.85 -17.01 -2.44
N ARG A 190 -10.76 -18.04 -1.59
CA ARG A 190 -11.31 -18.08 -0.24
C ARG A 190 -10.66 -17.01 0.65
N HIS A 191 -9.32 -16.98 0.73
CA HIS A 191 -8.60 -16.00 1.55
C HIS A 191 -8.80 -14.58 1.03
N PHE A 192 -8.82 -14.38 -0.29
CA PHE A 192 -9.11 -13.07 -0.86
C PHE A 192 -10.50 -12.58 -0.45
N ARG A 193 -11.53 -13.43 -0.58
CA ARG A 193 -12.91 -13.09 -0.20
C ARG A 193 -13.04 -12.79 1.30
N ASN A 194 -12.46 -13.62 2.16
CA ASN A 194 -12.53 -13.43 3.59
C ASN A 194 -11.82 -12.16 4.04
N GLY A 195 -10.63 -11.89 3.50
CA GLY A 195 -9.88 -10.66 3.76
C GLY A 195 -10.58 -9.42 3.21
N LEU A 196 -11.29 -9.53 2.06
CA LEU A 196 -12.11 -8.44 1.53
C LEU A 196 -13.24 -8.07 2.51
N VAL A 197 -13.96 -9.07 3.06
CA VAL A 197 -14.99 -8.83 4.08
C VAL A 197 -14.37 -8.19 5.32
N ALA A 198 -13.27 -8.74 5.84
CA ALA A 198 -12.58 -8.18 7.02
C ALA A 198 -12.09 -6.74 6.78
N MET A 199 -11.58 -6.44 5.58
CA MET A 199 -11.19 -5.08 5.19
C MET A 199 -12.39 -4.11 5.24
N LEU A 200 -13.53 -4.52 4.68
CA LEU A 200 -14.75 -3.71 4.67
C LEU A 200 -15.29 -3.49 6.10
N ASP A 201 -15.20 -4.52 6.96
CA ASP A 201 -15.61 -4.41 8.37
C ASP A 201 -14.69 -3.49 9.17
N HIS A 202 -13.40 -3.51 8.88
CA HIS A 202 -12.40 -2.76 9.65
C HIS A 202 -12.25 -1.31 9.21
N LEU A 203 -12.21 -1.07 7.89
CA LEU A 203 -11.90 0.24 7.30
C LEU A 203 -13.14 1.02 6.90
N GLU A 204 -14.27 0.35 6.62
CA GLU A 204 -15.51 0.97 6.15
C GLU A 204 -15.26 1.98 5.00
N PRO A 205 -14.53 1.59 3.94
CA PRO A 205 -14.10 2.54 2.92
C PRO A 205 -15.30 3.06 2.10
N GLU A 206 -15.27 4.34 1.73
CA GLU A 206 -16.27 4.93 0.84
C GLU A 206 -16.12 4.43 -0.60
N ILE A 207 -14.87 4.25 -1.03
CA ILE A 207 -14.53 3.81 -2.39
C ILE A 207 -13.42 2.76 -2.34
N VAL A 208 -13.61 1.68 -3.08
CA VAL A 208 -12.59 0.65 -3.29
C VAL A 208 -12.25 0.56 -4.77
N LEU A 209 -11.03 0.97 -5.12
CA LEU A 209 -10.48 0.75 -6.46
C LEU A 209 -10.01 -0.70 -6.58
N VAL A 210 -10.46 -1.39 -7.61
CA VAL A 210 -10.10 -2.79 -7.87
C VAL A 210 -9.26 -2.87 -9.15
N TYR A 211 -7.96 -3.08 -9.01
CA TYR A 211 -7.07 -3.28 -10.15
C TYR A 211 -7.04 -4.76 -10.57
N GLY A 212 -7.57 -5.05 -11.75
CA GLY A 212 -7.71 -6.38 -12.32
C GLY A 212 -9.16 -6.86 -12.40
N LEU A 213 -9.36 -8.17 -12.32
CA LEU A 213 -10.69 -8.78 -12.45
C LEU A 213 -11.55 -8.58 -11.18
N MET A 214 -12.84 -8.35 -11.38
CA MET A 214 -13.84 -8.24 -10.31
C MET A 214 -14.96 -9.29 -10.50
N PRO A 215 -14.66 -10.59 -10.27
CA PRO A 215 -15.62 -11.65 -10.52
C PRO A 215 -16.79 -11.63 -9.55
N LYS A 216 -18.03 -11.78 -10.06
CA LYS A 216 -19.26 -11.77 -9.27
C LYS A 216 -19.23 -12.73 -8.07
N ARG A 217 -18.64 -13.92 -8.21
CA ARG A 217 -18.50 -14.90 -7.12
C ARG A 217 -17.77 -14.40 -5.87
N ILE A 218 -16.98 -13.33 -5.98
CA ILE A 218 -16.25 -12.71 -4.87
C ILE A 218 -16.96 -11.45 -4.40
N PHE A 219 -17.37 -10.58 -5.31
CA PHE A 219 -17.82 -9.23 -5.01
C PHE A 219 -19.35 -9.11 -4.81
N ALA A 220 -20.17 -10.03 -5.33
CA ALA A 220 -21.62 -9.88 -5.26
C ALA A 220 -22.18 -9.83 -3.83
N SER A 221 -21.55 -10.53 -2.88
CA SER A 221 -22.02 -10.57 -1.48
C SER A 221 -21.67 -9.30 -0.68
N VAL A 222 -20.90 -8.39 -1.24
CA VAL A 222 -20.44 -7.16 -0.59
C VAL A 222 -20.65 -5.91 -1.46
N ALA A 223 -21.37 -6.06 -2.57
CA ALA A 223 -21.53 -5.01 -3.59
C ALA A 223 -22.26 -3.75 -3.09
N ASP A 224 -23.06 -3.89 -2.05
CA ASP A 224 -23.85 -2.82 -1.40
C ASP A 224 -23.10 -2.12 -0.26
N ARG A 225 -21.92 -2.63 0.13
CA ARG A 225 -21.19 -2.14 1.30
C ARG A 225 -20.34 -0.90 1.04
N THR A 226 -19.93 -0.72 -0.21
CA THR A 226 -19.07 0.39 -0.65
C THR A 226 -19.17 0.55 -2.16
N ARG A 227 -18.67 1.67 -2.68
CA ARG A 227 -18.56 1.89 -4.12
C ARG A 227 -17.29 1.22 -4.67
N PHE A 228 -17.45 0.08 -5.35
CA PHE A 228 -16.36 -0.56 -6.08
C PHE A 228 -16.20 0.05 -7.47
N ILE A 229 -14.94 0.35 -7.85
CA ILE A 229 -14.58 0.85 -9.19
C ILE A 229 -13.50 -0.05 -9.74
N GLN A 230 -13.82 -0.77 -10.83
CA GLN A 230 -12.90 -1.68 -11.49
C GLN A 230 -12.01 -0.96 -12.50
N TYR A 231 -10.73 -1.28 -12.47
CA TYR A 231 -9.74 -0.90 -13.49
C TYR A 231 -9.14 -2.16 -14.10
N PRO A 232 -9.11 -2.29 -15.44
CA PRO A 232 -8.45 -3.42 -16.07
C PRO A 232 -6.96 -3.41 -15.75
N ASP A 233 -6.35 -4.59 -15.61
CA ASP A 233 -4.90 -4.67 -15.57
C ASP A 233 -4.28 -4.22 -16.90
N TRP A 234 -3.00 -3.83 -16.85
CA TRP A 234 -2.32 -3.23 -18.00
C TRP A 234 -2.32 -4.10 -19.26
N ILE A 235 -2.26 -5.42 -19.09
CA ILE A 235 -2.24 -6.37 -20.21
C ILE A 235 -3.63 -6.41 -20.88
N SER A 236 -4.67 -6.47 -20.06
CA SER A 236 -6.07 -6.43 -20.51
C SER A 236 -6.43 -5.09 -21.15
N PHE A 237 -5.96 -3.99 -20.57
CA PHE A 237 -6.15 -2.64 -21.11
C PHE A 237 -5.59 -2.49 -22.53
N LYS A 238 -4.35 -2.95 -22.75
CA LYS A 238 -3.73 -2.90 -24.10
C LYS A 238 -4.42 -3.78 -25.13
N LYS A 239 -4.96 -4.93 -24.71
CA LYS A 239 -5.69 -5.84 -25.63
C LYS A 239 -7.05 -5.27 -26.03
N GLY A 240 -7.72 -4.52 -25.15
CA GLY A 240 -9.01 -3.88 -25.43
C GLY A 240 -8.94 -2.59 -26.25
N GLY A 241 -7.79 -1.91 -26.28
CA GLY A 241 -7.56 -0.68 -27.07
C GLY A 241 -7.07 -0.92 -28.51
N SER A 242 -7.05 -2.17 -28.99
CA SER A 242 -6.63 -2.54 -30.35
C SER A 242 -7.84 -2.86 -31.25
N HIS A 243 -8.92 -2.08 -31.11
CA HIS A 243 -10.08 -2.12 -32.04
C HIS A 243 -10.34 -0.74 -32.61
#